data_bc00eee1c95e663711d0200047680a61
#
_entry.id   bc00eee1c95e663711d0200047680a61
#
_cell.length_a   1.000
_cell.length_b   1.000
_cell.length_c   1.000
_cell.angle_alpha   90.00
_cell.angle_beta   90.00
_cell.angle_gamma   90.00
#
_symmetry.space_group_name_H-M   'P 1'
#
loop_
_entity.id
_entity.type
_entity.pdbx_description
1 polymer ?
#
loop_
_entity_poly.entity_id
_entity_poly.type
_entity_poly.pdbx_seq_one_letter_code
_entity_poly.pdbx_strand_id
1 'polypeptide(L)'
;MFSRLPKTTEAQVLGKQILRSGTSVGANYREAYRARSKSEFIAKCGDSPRELEETAYWFDLLIDGKIVRPEALAALRQECDELMAIFVSILKRSKQSFVIF
;
A
#
# COMPACT_ATOMS: atom_id res chain seq x y z
N MET A 1 -7.50 4.42 -12.91
CA MET A 1 -7.15 5.71 -12.28
C MET A 1 -5.99 6.39 -12.98
N PHE A 2 -4.88 5.69 -13.17
CA PHE A 2 -3.69 6.31 -13.79
C PHE A 2 -3.97 6.93 -15.16
N SER A 3 -4.75 6.23 -15.97
CA SER A 3 -5.09 6.70 -17.33
C SER A 3 -5.96 7.96 -17.34
N ARG A 4 -6.57 8.31 -16.21
CA ARG A 4 -7.42 9.51 -16.09
C ARG A 4 -6.69 10.73 -15.58
N LEU A 5 -5.42 10.59 -15.24
CA LEU A 5 -4.63 11.70 -14.74
C LEU A 5 -4.31 12.68 -15.87
N PRO A 6 -4.23 13.97 -15.56
CA PRO A 6 -3.73 14.95 -16.54
C PRO A 6 -2.36 14.56 -17.07
N LYS A 7 -2.03 15.00 -18.26
CA LYS A 7 -0.76 14.68 -18.90
C LYS A 7 0.37 15.64 -18.52
N THR A 8 0.24 16.31 -17.37
CA THR A 8 1.33 17.16 -16.86
C THR A 8 2.44 16.27 -16.32
N THR A 9 3.66 16.81 -16.26
CA THR A 9 4.81 16.08 -15.72
C THR A 9 4.55 15.63 -14.29
N GLU A 10 4.03 16.53 -13.45
CA GLU A 10 3.75 16.21 -12.05
C GLU A 10 2.75 15.08 -11.91
N ALA A 11 1.66 15.14 -12.66
CA ALA A 11 0.64 14.10 -12.60
C ALA A 11 1.18 12.76 -13.04
N GLN A 12 1.99 12.74 -14.09
CA GLN A 12 2.56 11.50 -14.60
C GLN A 12 3.57 10.89 -13.63
N VAL A 13 4.42 11.72 -13.00
CA VAL A 13 5.38 11.25 -12.02
C VAL A 13 4.66 10.64 -10.81
N LEU A 14 3.67 11.35 -10.27
CA LEU A 14 2.91 10.85 -9.10
C LEU A 14 2.13 9.59 -9.45
N GLY A 15 1.54 9.55 -10.65
CA GLY A 15 0.81 8.37 -11.11
C GLY A 15 1.69 7.13 -11.21
N LYS A 16 2.93 7.29 -11.69
CA LYS A 16 3.89 6.19 -11.76
C LYS A 16 4.27 5.69 -10.37
N GLN A 17 4.45 6.61 -9.41
CA GLN A 17 4.75 6.21 -8.04
C GLN A 17 3.62 5.44 -7.40
N ILE A 18 2.38 5.86 -7.63
CA ILE A 18 1.20 5.16 -7.13
C ILE A 18 1.12 3.75 -7.73
N LEU A 19 1.34 3.63 -9.02
CA LEU A 19 1.34 2.33 -9.68
C LEU A 19 2.43 1.43 -9.12
N ARG A 20 3.63 1.94 -8.92
CA ARG A 20 4.74 1.18 -8.36
C ARG A 20 4.44 0.72 -6.93
N SER A 21 4.06 1.64 -6.05
CA SER A 21 3.82 1.30 -4.65
C SER A 21 2.59 0.40 -4.50
N GLY A 22 1.54 0.67 -5.27
CA GLY A 22 0.33 -0.15 -5.23
C GLY A 22 0.57 -1.59 -5.67
N THR A 23 1.35 -1.79 -6.74
CA THR A 23 1.68 -3.15 -7.19
C THR A 23 2.64 -3.84 -6.23
N SER A 24 3.50 -3.09 -5.55
CA SER A 24 4.42 -3.65 -4.56
C SER A 24 3.71 -4.26 -3.36
N VAL A 25 2.55 -3.72 -2.97
CA VAL A 25 1.76 -4.31 -1.89
C VAL A 25 1.43 -5.76 -2.18
N GLY A 26 0.89 -6.04 -3.37
CA GLY A 26 0.53 -7.39 -3.77
C GLY A 26 1.73 -8.29 -3.95
N ALA A 27 2.81 -7.76 -4.53
CA ALA A 27 4.04 -8.54 -4.75
C ALA A 27 4.67 -8.96 -3.42
N ASN A 28 4.75 -8.05 -2.46
CA ASN A 28 5.31 -8.35 -1.14
C ASN A 28 4.46 -9.36 -0.39
N TYR A 29 3.14 -9.25 -0.48
CA TYR A 29 2.25 -10.22 0.15
C TYR A 29 2.40 -11.60 -0.48
N ARG A 30 2.53 -11.67 -1.80
CA ARG A 30 2.74 -12.94 -2.50
C ARG A 30 4.06 -13.60 -2.07
N GLU A 31 5.12 -12.82 -1.92
CA GLU A 31 6.39 -13.32 -1.41
C GLU A 31 6.26 -13.84 0.02
N ALA A 32 5.52 -13.11 0.87
CA ALA A 32 5.27 -13.53 2.24
C ALA A 32 4.54 -14.88 2.28
N TYR A 33 3.58 -15.06 1.40
CA TYR A 33 2.80 -16.29 1.34
C TYR A 33 3.67 -17.50 0.99
N ARG A 34 4.76 -17.29 0.27
CA ARG A 34 5.72 -18.33 -0.11
C ARG A 34 6.90 -18.43 0.84
N ALA A 35 6.85 -17.76 1.97
CA ALA A 35 7.94 -17.74 2.94
C ALA A 35 8.20 -19.12 3.51
N ARG A 36 9.46 -19.42 3.75
CA ARG A 36 9.90 -20.71 4.27
C ARG A 36 9.85 -20.80 5.79
N SER A 37 9.72 -19.67 6.46
CA SER A 37 9.68 -19.61 7.91
C SER A 37 8.72 -18.51 8.35
N LYS A 38 8.32 -18.55 9.62
CA LYS A 38 7.48 -17.54 10.19
C LYS A 38 8.18 -16.18 10.26
N SER A 39 9.47 -16.19 10.59
CA SER A 39 10.29 -14.97 10.59
C SER A 39 10.33 -14.31 9.22
N GLU A 40 10.53 -15.11 8.19
CA GLU A 40 10.55 -14.61 6.81
C GLU A 40 9.16 -14.06 6.42
N PHE A 41 8.10 -14.76 6.81
CA PHE A 41 6.73 -14.30 6.56
C PHE A 41 6.48 -12.92 7.17
N ILE A 42 6.86 -12.76 8.45
CA ILE A 42 6.67 -11.50 9.16
C ILE A 42 7.48 -10.38 8.48
N ALA A 43 8.73 -10.67 8.11
CA ALA A 43 9.57 -9.69 7.45
C ALA A 43 9.00 -9.23 6.11
N LYS A 44 8.57 -10.17 5.28
CA LYS A 44 8.02 -9.87 3.95
C LYS A 44 6.65 -9.19 4.05
N CYS A 45 5.80 -9.66 4.95
CA CYS A 45 4.48 -9.08 5.14
C CYS A 45 4.57 -7.64 5.68
N GLY A 46 5.63 -7.33 6.43
CA GLY A 46 5.85 -5.99 6.97
C GLY A 46 6.14 -4.93 5.92
N ASP A 47 6.55 -5.34 4.72
CA ASP A 47 6.79 -4.41 3.62
C ASP A 47 5.50 -3.86 3.01
N SER A 48 4.41 -4.62 3.08
CA SER A 48 3.14 -4.20 2.49
C SER A 48 2.51 -2.99 3.17
N PRO A 49 2.44 -2.89 4.51
CA PRO A 49 1.96 -1.67 5.16
C PRO A 49 2.77 -0.43 4.78
N ARG A 50 4.08 -0.56 4.66
CA ARG A 50 4.95 0.55 4.28
C ARG A 50 4.62 1.05 2.87
N GLU A 51 4.39 0.13 1.93
CA GLU A 51 4.00 0.48 0.58
C GLU A 51 2.62 1.11 0.52
N LEU A 52 1.70 0.67 1.39
CA LEU A 52 0.38 1.28 1.50
C LEU A 52 0.46 2.71 2.03
N GLU A 53 1.29 2.97 3.03
CA GLU A 53 1.51 4.32 3.52
C GLU A 53 2.07 5.21 2.43
N GLU A 54 3.00 4.72 1.64
CA GLU A 54 3.57 5.44 0.52
C GLU A 54 2.50 5.75 -0.53
N THR A 55 1.65 4.77 -0.85
CA THR A 55 0.55 4.98 -1.79
C THR A 55 -0.39 6.08 -1.32
N ALA A 56 -0.75 6.07 -0.04
CA ALA A 56 -1.59 7.10 0.56
C ALA A 56 -0.94 8.47 0.49
N TYR A 57 0.37 8.53 0.71
CA TYR A 57 1.12 9.78 0.60
C TYR A 57 1.03 10.35 -0.82
N TRP A 58 1.20 9.51 -1.84
CA TRP A 58 1.08 9.97 -3.23
C TRP A 58 -0.32 10.45 -3.56
N PHE A 59 -1.37 9.81 -2.99
CA PHE A 59 -2.74 10.30 -3.12
C PHE A 59 -2.88 11.70 -2.51
N ASP A 60 -2.31 11.92 -1.35
CA ASP A 60 -2.35 13.23 -0.68
C ASP A 60 -1.68 14.30 -1.54
N LEU A 61 -0.57 13.98 -2.17
CA LEU A 61 0.11 14.93 -3.06
C LEU A 61 -0.75 15.29 -4.27
N LEU A 62 -1.47 14.32 -4.84
CA LEU A 62 -2.39 14.59 -5.94
C LEU A 62 -3.51 15.54 -5.51
N ILE A 63 -4.04 15.36 -4.31
CA ILE A 63 -5.10 16.20 -3.79
C ILE A 63 -4.56 17.59 -3.44
N ASP A 64 -3.45 17.66 -2.71
CA ASP A 64 -2.85 18.92 -2.28
C ASP A 64 -2.38 19.75 -3.46
N GLY A 65 -1.88 19.10 -4.51
CA GLY A 65 -1.49 19.77 -5.74
C GLY A 65 -2.65 20.15 -6.64
N LYS A 66 -3.88 19.86 -6.20
CA LYS A 66 -5.10 20.14 -6.95
C LYS A 66 -5.15 19.46 -8.31
N ILE A 67 -4.43 18.34 -8.44
CA ILE A 67 -4.44 17.55 -9.67
C ILE A 67 -5.72 16.70 -9.74
N VAL A 68 -6.17 16.18 -8.61
CA VAL A 68 -7.44 15.45 -8.49
C VAL A 68 -8.22 15.99 -7.31
N ARG A 69 -9.55 15.85 -7.39
CA ARG A 69 -10.43 16.22 -6.29
C ARG A 69 -10.41 15.12 -5.23
N PRO A 70 -10.53 15.50 -3.94
CA PRO A 70 -10.57 14.49 -2.87
C PRO A 70 -11.64 13.43 -3.09
N GLU A 71 -12.80 13.82 -3.60
CA GLU A 71 -13.91 12.88 -3.83
C GLU A 71 -13.55 11.78 -4.82
N ALA A 72 -12.68 12.08 -5.78
CA ALA A 72 -12.27 11.10 -6.79
C ALA A 72 -11.43 9.98 -6.20
N LEU A 73 -10.72 10.25 -5.09
CA LEU A 73 -9.83 9.28 -4.46
C LEU A 73 -10.36 8.73 -3.14
N ALA A 74 -11.55 9.21 -2.69
CA ALA A 74 -12.07 8.84 -1.37
C ALA A 74 -12.20 7.32 -1.19
N ALA A 75 -12.75 6.63 -2.19
CA ALA A 75 -12.93 5.18 -2.12
C ALA A 75 -11.58 4.44 -2.08
N LEU A 76 -10.62 4.89 -2.88
CA LEU A 76 -9.28 4.28 -2.90
C LEU A 76 -8.54 4.52 -1.60
N ARG A 77 -8.66 5.71 -1.02
CA ARG A 77 -8.08 6.02 0.29
C ARG A 77 -8.66 5.12 1.36
N GLN A 78 -9.97 4.92 1.34
CA GLN A 78 -10.63 4.04 2.29
C GLN A 78 -10.15 2.60 2.14
N GLU A 79 -9.98 2.14 0.91
CA GLU A 79 -9.45 0.80 0.66
C GLU A 79 -8.03 0.65 1.20
N CYS A 80 -7.19 1.67 1.05
CA CYS A 80 -5.84 1.66 1.62
C CYS A 80 -5.89 1.52 3.13
N ASP A 81 -6.78 2.26 3.79
CA ASP A 81 -6.91 2.21 5.25
C ASP A 81 -7.39 0.82 5.71
N GLU A 82 -8.34 0.24 4.98
CA GLU A 82 -8.84 -1.11 5.29
C GLU A 82 -7.76 -2.16 5.12
N LEU A 83 -6.99 -2.09 4.04
CA LEU A 83 -5.87 -3.01 3.81
C LEU A 83 -4.80 -2.84 4.87
N MET A 84 -4.51 -1.61 5.28
CA MET A 84 -3.55 -1.35 6.35
C MET A 84 -3.97 -2.04 7.63
N ALA A 85 -5.25 -1.93 8.00
CA ALA A 85 -5.78 -2.58 9.19
C ALA A 85 -5.64 -4.10 9.10
N ILE A 86 -5.89 -4.68 7.93
CA ILE A 86 -5.75 -6.11 7.71
C ILE A 86 -4.31 -6.56 7.89
N PHE A 87 -3.35 -5.85 7.28
CA PHE A 87 -1.93 -6.20 7.41
C PHE A 87 -1.43 -6.06 8.84
N VAL A 88 -1.85 -5.00 9.53
CA VAL A 88 -1.48 -4.81 10.93
C VAL A 88 -2.01 -5.97 11.78
N SER A 89 -3.25 -6.40 11.54
CA SER A 89 -3.84 -7.54 12.24
C SER A 89 -3.09 -8.84 11.97
N ILE A 90 -2.73 -9.08 10.71
CA ILE A 90 -1.99 -10.29 10.31
C ILE A 90 -0.64 -10.32 11.03
N LEU A 91 0.07 -9.21 11.01
CA LEU A 91 1.39 -9.12 11.64
C LEU A 91 1.30 -9.31 13.15
N LYS A 92 0.31 -8.70 13.78
CA LYS A 92 0.10 -8.84 15.22
C LYS A 92 -0.18 -10.28 15.60
N ARG A 93 -1.07 -10.95 14.87
CA ARG A 93 -1.39 -12.35 15.12
C ARG A 93 -0.18 -13.25 14.90
N SER A 94 0.57 -13.01 13.85
CA SER A 94 1.76 -13.80 13.53
C SER A 94 2.80 -13.70 14.64
N LYS A 95 3.02 -12.50 15.17
CA LYS A 95 3.97 -12.29 16.27
C LYS A 95 3.50 -12.93 17.55
N GLN A 96 2.19 -12.86 17.86
CA GLN A 96 1.63 -13.51 19.04
C GLN A 96 1.74 -15.02 18.95
N SER A 97 1.40 -15.60 17.80
CA SER A 97 1.52 -17.03 17.60
C SER A 97 2.96 -17.49 17.73
N PHE A 98 3.90 -16.69 17.28
CA PHE A 98 5.32 -17.00 17.41
C PHE A 98 5.74 -17.08 18.88
N VAL A 99 5.24 -16.17 19.67
CA VAL A 99 5.56 -16.11 21.11
C VAL A 99 4.93 -17.28 21.87
N ILE A 100 3.72 -17.69 21.47
CA ILE A 100 3.01 -18.79 22.14
C ILE A 100 3.66 -20.13 21.84
N PHE A 101 4.21 -20.29 20.66
CA PHE A 101 4.91 -21.52 20.32
C PHE A 101 6.29 -21.57 20.92
#